data_98e25bf5e0e23a36a88e5bc13fd635e5
#
_entry.id   98e25bf5e0e23a36a88e5bc13fd635e5
#
_cell.length_a   1.000
_cell.length_b   1.000
_cell.length_c   1.000
_cell.angle_alpha   90.00
_cell.angle_beta   90.00
_cell.angle_gamma   90.00
#
_symmetry.space_group_name_H-M   'P 1'
#
loop_
_entity.id
_entity.type
_entity.pdbx_description
1 polymer ?
#
loop_
_entity_poly.entity_id
_entity_poly.type
_entity_poly.pdbx_seq_one_letter_code
_entity_poly.pdbx_strand_id
1 'polypeptide(L)'
;MITERRPNLVQRARSLRISRSDSEVDVECCGGFANLDYRKIDTSMMADIFSYFDWTDVKFNIAILAVAFNPLFWNIVGRWEHRTRALTKLFGSPFTACYSVAVVILLLNFYRSYSFTEAMKIQPKVQVLNSAAAFYIGLGLILLGTLFVLSSFFALGFIGTFLGDYFGVLMETKVLTFPFNIMENPMYWGSTLVYLGWAIIPFTDEVYRQKEKAMKDS
;
A
#
# COMPACT_ATOMS: atom_id res chain seq x y z
N MET A 1 71.07 -21.16 35.20
CA MET A 1 70.08 -20.50 36.09
C MET A 1 69.40 -19.41 35.29
N ILE A 2 68.29 -19.70 34.62
CA ILE A 2 67.58 -18.81 33.70
C ILE A 2 66.40 -18.28 34.47
N THR A 3 66.42 -16.99 34.82
CA THR A 3 65.36 -16.29 35.53
C THR A 3 64.31 -15.79 34.48
N GLU A 4 63.22 -16.50 34.36
CA GLU A 4 62.07 -16.16 33.59
C GLU A 4 61.31 -14.98 34.25
N ARG A 5 61.41 -13.78 33.66
CA ARG A 5 60.64 -12.59 34.11
C ARG A 5 59.19 -12.71 33.63
N ARG A 6 58.25 -12.82 34.56
CA ARG A 6 56.83 -12.74 34.26
C ARG A 6 56.50 -11.32 33.77
N PRO A 7 55.75 -11.19 32.70
CA PRO A 7 55.34 -9.87 32.20
C PRO A 7 54.36 -9.18 33.17
N ASN A 8 54.55 -7.88 33.33
CA ASN A 8 53.74 -7.04 34.24
C ASN A 8 52.25 -7.02 33.84
N LEU A 9 51.37 -6.99 34.84
CA LEU A 9 49.92 -6.91 34.70
C LEU A 9 49.44 -5.82 33.70
N VAL A 10 50.19 -4.71 33.61
CA VAL A 10 49.92 -3.62 32.68
C VAL A 10 50.11 -4.01 31.20
N GLN A 11 51.11 -4.86 30.90
CA GLN A 11 51.32 -5.39 29.54
C GLN A 11 50.24 -6.41 29.16
N ARG A 12 49.76 -7.19 30.13
CA ARG A 12 48.67 -8.16 29.93
C ARG A 12 47.32 -7.43 29.71
N ALA A 13 47.07 -6.30 30.38
CA ALA A 13 45.90 -5.48 30.16
C ALA A 13 45.91 -4.76 28.80
N ARG A 14 47.14 -4.41 28.29
CA ARG A 14 47.27 -3.78 26.96
C ARG A 14 47.06 -4.77 25.82
N SER A 15 47.56 -6.00 25.93
CA SER A 15 47.34 -7.06 24.94
C SER A 15 45.87 -7.51 24.87
N LEU A 16 45.18 -7.54 26.01
CA LEU A 16 43.74 -7.83 26.07
C LEU A 16 42.86 -6.69 25.50
N ARG A 17 43.36 -5.45 25.53
CA ARG A 17 42.64 -4.30 24.97
C ARG A 17 42.82 -4.18 23.46
N ILE A 18 43.89 -4.65 22.90
CA ILE A 18 44.15 -4.66 21.45
C ILE A 18 43.42 -5.82 20.75
N SER A 19 43.17 -6.93 21.48
CA SER A 19 42.38 -8.07 20.94
C SER A 19 40.87 -7.87 20.99
N ARG A 20 40.37 -6.78 21.61
CA ARG A 20 38.94 -6.50 21.79
C ARG A 20 38.37 -5.44 20.82
N SER A 21 39.21 -4.94 19.88
CA SER A 21 38.77 -3.89 18.96
C SER A 21 38.33 -4.40 17.56
N ASP A 22 38.46 -5.73 17.29
CA ASP A 22 38.16 -6.23 15.94
C ASP A 22 36.99 -7.21 15.82
N SER A 23 36.09 -7.26 16.83
CA SER A 23 34.86 -8.06 16.72
C SER A 23 33.69 -7.55 17.56
N GLU A 24 33.50 -6.24 17.62
CA GLU A 24 32.22 -5.69 17.99
C GLU A 24 31.41 -5.53 16.70
N VAL A 25 30.88 -6.66 16.23
CA VAL A 25 29.69 -6.62 15.38
C VAL A 25 28.57 -6.13 16.29
N ASP A 26 28.29 -4.83 16.22
CA ASP A 26 27.07 -4.26 16.79
C ASP A 26 25.90 -4.98 16.12
N VAL A 27 25.40 -6.02 16.77
CA VAL A 27 24.10 -6.59 16.47
C VAL A 27 23.08 -5.59 17.02
N GLU A 28 22.80 -4.55 16.25
CA GLU A 28 21.63 -3.72 16.48
C GLU A 28 20.40 -4.61 16.36
N CYS A 29 19.73 -4.86 17.47
CA CYS A 29 18.59 -5.75 17.62
C CYS A 29 17.31 -5.24 16.90
N CYS A 30 17.39 -4.05 16.28
CA CYS A 30 16.41 -3.48 15.37
C CYS A 30 17.15 -3.16 14.08
N GLY A 31 16.93 -3.96 13.03
CA GLY A 31 17.55 -3.78 11.72
C GLY A 31 17.29 -2.39 11.15
N GLY A 32 18.07 -1.41 11.64
CA GLY A 32 18.08 -0.06 11.11
C GLY A 32 18.66 -0.07 9.70
N PHE A 33 18.18 0.79 8.83
CA PHE A 33 18.66 1.02 7.46
C PHE A 33 20.13 1.50 7.39
N ALA A 34 20.84 1.56 8.53
CA ALA A 34 22.21 2.05 8.65
C ALA A 34 23.26 1.23 7.88
N ASN A 35 23.01 -0.07 7.63
CA ASN A 35 23.88 -0.98 6.91
C ASN A 35 23.52 -1.17 5.42
N LEU A 36 22.50 -0.47 4.92
CA LEU A 36 22.17 -0.44 3.51
C LEU A 36 23.17 0.46 2.78
N ASP A 37 24.04 -0.14 1.98
CA ASP A 37 24.91 0.61 1.07
C ASP A 37 24.05 1.20 -0.06
N TYR A 38 23.55 2.41 0.17
CA TYR A 38 22.71 3.16 -0.79
C TYR A 38 23.39 3.39 -2.14
N ARG A 39 24.72 3.19 -2.24
CA ARG A 39 25.47 3.30 -3.50
C ARG A 39 25.30 2.06 -4.38
N LYS A 40 24.84 0.94 -3.82
CA LYS A 40 24.58 -0.31 -4.55
C LYS A 40 23.12 -0.50 -4.93
N ILE A 41 22.25 0.43 -4.57
CA ILE A 41 20.87 0.40 -5.02
C ILE A 41 20.90 0.72 -6.52
N ASP A 42 20.64 -0.29 -7.33
CA ASP A 42 20.49 -0.12 -8.77
C ASP A 42 19.22 0.67 -9.06
N THR A 43 19.36 1.97 -9.24
CA THR A 43 18.25 2.88 -9.55
C THR A 43 17.85 2.81 -11.02
N SER A 44 18.60 2.08 -11.87
CA SER A 44 18.30 1.97 -13.29
C SER A 44 16.94 1.30 -13.51
N MET A 45 16.64 0.24 -12.75
CA MET A 45 15.35 -0.44 -12.82
C MET A 45 14.18 0.48 -12.42
N MET A 46 14.37 1.36 -11.43
CA MET A 46 13.35 2.36 -11.08
C MET A 46 13.21 3.42 -12.17
N ALA A 47 14.31 3.90 -12.75
CA ALA A 47 14.28 4.84 -13.85
C ALA A 47 13.59 4.26 -15.09
N ASP A 48 13.83 2.98 -15.39
CA ASP A 48 13.17 2.27 -16.48
C ASP A 48 11.65 2.15 -16.23
N ILE A 49 11.23 1.82 -15.01
CA ILE A 49 9.81 1.79 -14.64
C ILE A 49 9.17 3.17 -14.83
N PHE A 50 9.84 4.24 -14.38
CA PHE A 50 9.32 5.60 -14.53
C PHE A 50 9.23 6.05 -16.00
N SER A 51 10.08 5.54 -16.89
CA SER A 51 10.04 5.84 -18.32
C SER A 51 8.82 5.24 -19.03
N TYR A 52 8.20 4.20 -18.48
CA TYR A 52 6.98 3.60 -19.04
C TYR A 52 5.71 4.43 -18.81
N PHE A 53 5.75 5.44 -17.92
CA PHE A 53 4.60 6.27 -17.65
C PHE A 53 4.68 7.61 -18.38
N ASP A 54 3.59 7.98 -19.05
CA ASP A 54 3.45 9.33 -19.60
C ASP A 54 2.99 10.30 -18.50
N TRP A 55 3.96 10.98 -17.90
CA TRP A 55 3.75 11.96 -16.84
C TRP A 55 3.14 13.27 -17.34
N THR A 56 3.10 13.49 -18.67
CA THR A 56 2.53 14.71 -19.25
C THR A 56 1.02 14.61 -19.41
N ASP A 57 0.47 13.39 -19.33
CA ASP A 57 -0.98 13.17 -19.45
C ASP A 57 -1.73 13.70 -18.22
N VAL A 58 -2.66 14.62 -18.52
CA VAL A 58 -3.53 15.27 -17.50
C VAL A 58 -4.41 14.25 -16.78
N LYS A 59 -4.96 13.24 -17.47
CA LYS A 59 -5.82 12.22 -16.86
C LYS A 59 -5.04 11.34 -15.90
N PHE A 60 -3.81 11.00 -16.24
CA PHE A 60 -2.92 10.26 -15.36
C PHE A 60 -2.61 11.05 -14.07
N ASN A 61 -2.29 12.33 -14.20
CA ASN A 61 -2.03 13.20 -13.05
C ASN A 61 -3.27 13.38 -12.16
N ILE A 62 -4.47 13.52 -12.75
CA ILE A 62 -5.73 13.57 -12.00
C ILE A 62 -5.95 12.25 -11.24
N ALA A 63 -5.68 11.10 -11.84
CA ALA A 63 -5.82 9.81 -11.18
C ALA A 63 -4.87 9.68 -9.98
N ILE A 64 -3.61 10.08 -10.11
CA ILE A 64 -2.63 10.10 -9.01
C ILE A 64 -3.13 11.00 -7.88
N LEU A 65 -3.57 12.22 -8.21
CA LEU A 65 -4.12 13.15 -7.22
C LEU A 65 -5.35 12.59 -6.52
N ALA A 66 -6.26 11.94 -7.24
CA ALA A 66 -7.44 11.32 -6.65
C ALA A 66 -7.07 10.15 -5.71
N VAL A 67 -6.07 9.36 -6.08
CA VAL A 67 -5.56 8.26 -5.24
C VAL A 67 -4.94 8.79 -3.94
N ALA A 68 -4.16 9.87 -4.01
CA ALA A 68 -3.53 10.48 -2.84
C ALA A 68 -4.54 11.27 -1.99
N PHE A 69 -5.49 11.97 -2.63
CA PHE A 69 -6.48 12.80 -1.94
C PHE A 69 -7.42 11.99 -1.05
N ASN A 70 -7.88 10.83 -1.50
CA ASN A 70 -8.83 10.01 -0.75
C ASN A 70 -8.36 9.71 0.69
N PRO A 71 -7.21 9.07 0.92
CA PRO A 71 -6.75 8.78 2.28
C PRO A 71 -6.46 10.05 3.09
N LEU A 72 -6.00 11.12 2.46
CA LEU A 72 -5.83 12.40 3.13
C LEU A 72 -7.17 12.98 3.60
N PHE A 73 -8.19 12.97 2.74
CA PHE A 73 -9.52 13.49 3.06
C PHE A 73 -10.11 12.83 4.30
N TRP A 74 -10.26 11.51 4.31
CA TRP A 74 -10.91 10.86 5.46
C TRP A 74 -10.06 10.91 6.73
N ASN A 75 -8.72 10.91 6.63
CA ASN A 75 -7.86 11.07 7.80
C ASN A 75 -8.00 12.48 8.41
N ILE A 76 -8.05 13.51 7.58
CA ILE A 76 -8.21 14.89 8.04
C ILE A 76 -9.61 15.07 8.64
N VAL A 77 -10.66 14.67 7.92
CA VAL A 77 -12.05 14.83 8.36
C VAL A 77 -12.33 14.02 9.63
N GLY A 78 -11.87 12.76 9.69
CA GLY A 78 -12.04 11.92 10.87
C GLY A 78 -11.37 12.52 12.11
N ARG A 79 -10.09 12.91 11.99
CA ARG A 79 -9.35 13.52 13.11
C ARG A 79 -9.94 14.88 13.52
N TRP A 80 -10.38 15.68 12.56
CA TRP A 80 -11.04 16.94 12.82
C TRP A 80 -12.36 16.74 13.58
N GLU A 81 -13.20 15.82 13.12
CA GLU A 81 -14.45 15.46 13.79
C GLU A 81 -14.20 14.91 15.20
N HIS A 82 -13.23 14.01 15.35
CA HIS A 82 -12.89 13.45 16.66
C HIS A 82 -12.52 14.54 17.70
N ARG A 83 -11.84 15.63 17.25
CA ARG A 83 -11.43 16.73 18.14
C ARG A 83 -12.53 17.75 18.40
N THR A 84 -13.31 18.08 17.37
CA THR A 84 -14.24 19.25 17.41
C THR A 84 -15.68 18.87 17.58
N ARG A 85 -16.07 17.65 17.18
CA ARG A 85 -17.47 17.20 17.08
C ARG A 85 -18.32 18.14 16.23
N ALA A 86 -17.72 18.80 15.23
CA ALA A 86 -18.37 19.83 14.44
C ALA A 86 -19.47 19.27 13.56
N LEU A 87 -19.20 18.14 12.86
CA LEU A 87 -20.18 17.48 12.02
C LEU A 87 -21.31 16.86 12.84
N THR A 88 -20.97 16.23 13.99
CA THR A 88 -21.98 15.71 14.91
C THR A 88 -22.92 16.80 15.40
N LYS A 89 -22.39 18.00 15.72
CA LYS A 89 -23.21 19.16 16.14
C LYS A 89 -24.05 19.71 14.98
N LEU A 90 -23.47 19.77 13.76
CA LEU A 90 -24.14 20.26 12.57
C LEU A 90 -25.34 19.37 12.18
N PHE A 91 -25.16 18.06 12.21
CA PHE A 91 -26.18 17.08 11.81
C PHE A 91 -27.07 16.62 12.98
N GLY A 92 -26.79 17.07 14.21
CA GLY A 92 -27.56 16.74 15.39
C GLY A 92 -27.43 15.31 15.93
N SER A 93 -26.74 14.41 15.17
CA SER A 93 -26.52 13.01 15.55
C SER A 93 -25.20 12.49 15.01
N PRO A 94 -24.43 11.71 15.80
CA PRO A 94 -23.21 11.03 15.36
C PRO A 94 -23.45 10.10 14.17
N PHE A 95 -24.56 9.39 14.16
CA PHE A 95 -24.92 8.46 13.08
C PHE A 95 -25.16 9.20 11.77
N THR A 96 -25.96 10.26 11.79
CA THR A 96 -26.28 11.08 10.59
C THR A 96 -25.00 11.71 10.03
N ALA A 97 -24.14 12.22 10.89
CA ALA A 97 -22.85 12.77 10.50
C ALA A 97 -21.94 11.70 9.86
N CYS A 98 -21.83 10.50 10.47
CA CYS A 98 -21.09 9.37 9.92
C CYS A 98 -21.62 8.94 8.53
N TYR A 99 -22.95 8.79 8.38
CA TYR A 99 -23.56 8.45 7.10
C TYR A 99 -23.31 9.52 6.02
N SER A 100 -23.38 10.78 6.38
CA SER A 100 -23.11 11.89 5.44
C SER A 100 -21.66 11.84 4.94
N VAL A 101 -20.69 11.64 5.82
CA VAL A 101 -19.28 11.50 5.45
C VAL A 101 -19.05 10.20 4.66
N ALA A 102 -19.71 9.10 5.01
CA ALA A 102 -19.65 7.85 4.26
C ALA A 102 -20.11 8.01 2.80
N VAL A 103 -21.19 8.74 2.56
CA VAL A 103 -21.66 9.05 1.19
C VAL A 103 -20.58 9.82 0.42
N VAL A 104 -19.97 10.84 1.03
CA VAL A 104 -18.89 11.61 0.39
C VAL A 104 -17.69 10.69 0.06
N ILE A 105 -17.28 9.83 0.99
CA ILE A 105 -16.19 8.87 0.77
C ILE A 105 -16.53 7.91 -0.38
N LEU A 106 -17.76 7.41 -0.46
CA LEU A 106 -18.21 6.54 -1.56
C LEU A 106 -18.15 7.25 -2.91
N LEU A 107 -18.62 8.51 -2.99
CA LEU A 107 -18.53 9.30 -4.21
C LEU A 107 -17.07 9.56 -4.63
N LEU A 108 -16.20 9.88 -3.68
CA LEU A 108 -14.77 10.06 -3.93
C LEU A 108 -14.11 8.74 -4.39
N ASN A 109 -14.48 7.60 -3.82
CA ASN A 109 -13.98 6.30 -4.27
C ASN A 109 -14.46 5.95 -5.69
N PHE A 110 -15.71 6.28 -6.01
CA PHE A 110 -16.24 6.10 -7.35
C PHE A 110 -15.49 6.98 -8.37
N TYR A 111 -15.30 8.26 -8.04
CA TYR A 111 -14.52 9.19 -8.88
C TYR A 111 -13.07 8.72 -9.07
N ARG A 112 -12.43 8.25 -7.99
CA ARG A 112 -11.07 7.68 -8.04
C ARG A 112 -11.00 6.48 -9.00
N SER A 113 -11.97 5.55 -8.90
CA SER A 113 -12.02 4.36 -9.77
C SER A 113 -12.24 4.75 -11.22
N TYR A 114 -13.12 5.72 -11.48
CA TYR A 114 -13.35 6.25 -12.82
C TYR A 114 -12.07 6.91 -13.39
N SER A 115 -11.46 7.82 -12.63
CA SER A 115 -10.24 8.53 -13.06
C SER A 115 -9.08 7.56 -13.32
N PHE A 116 -8.93 6.53 -12.46
CA PHE A 116 -7.94 5.49 -12.64
C PHE A 116 -8.16 4.71 -13.95
N THR A 117 -9.39 4.30 -14.22
CA THR A 117 -9.74 3.56 -15.44
C THR A 117 -9.48 4.40 -16.70
N GLU A 118 -9.84 5.69 -16.68
CA GLU A 118 -9.58 6.60 -17.80
C GLU A 118 -8.08 6.83 -18.03
N ALA A 119 -7.30 6.98 -16.97
CA ALA A 119 -5.86 7.11 -17.05
C ALA A 119 -5.21 5.85 -17.66
N MET A 120 -5.62 4.66 -17.21
CA MET A 120 -5.07 3.39 -17.70
C MET A 120 -5.35 3.13 -19.18
N LYS A 121 -6.40 3.70 -19.77
CA LYS A 121 -6.70 3.57 -21.20
C LYS A 121 -5.68 4.29 -22.11
N ILE A 122 -5.05 5.34 -21.59
CA ILE A 122 -4.19 6.26 -22.34
C ILE A 122 -2.71 5.91 -22.16
N GLN A 123 -2.34 5.34 -21.03
CA GLN A 123 -0.94 5.01 -20.72
C GLN A 123 -0.33 4.02 -21.71
N PRO A 124 0.99 4.13 -21.98
CA PRO A 124 1.71 3.23 -22.87
C PRO A 124 1.55 1.77 -22.45
N LYS A 125 1.34 0.90 -23.42
CA LYS A 125 1.09 -0.53 -23.19
C LYS A 125 2.39 -1.28 -23.02
N VAL A 126 2.53 -2.02 -21.94
CA VAL A 126 3.69 -2.88 -21.66
C VAL A 126 3.50 -4.22 -22.38
N GLN A 127 4.33 -4.49 -23.38
CA GLN A 127 4.22 -5.70 -24.22
C GLN A 127 4.31 -7.02 -23.42
N VAL A 128 5.05 -7.02 -22.28
CA VAL A 128 5.20 -8.21 -21.43
C VAL A 128 3.87 -8.67 -20.81
N LEU A 129 2.94 -7.73 -20.58
CA LEU A 129 1.61 -8.04 -20.04
C LEU A 129 0.63 -8.55 -21.10
N ASN A 130 1.10 -8.70 -22.36
CA ASN A 130 0.31 -9.11 -23.48
C ASN A 130 0.19 -10.64 -23.60
N SER A 131 -0.36 -11.29 -22.59
CA SER A 131 -0.51 -12.74 -22.59
C SER A 131 -1.81 -13.19 -21.92
N ALA A 132 -2.33 -14.37 -22.34
CA ALA A 132 -3.47 -14.98 -21.65
C ALA A 132 -3.19 -15.23 -20.16
N ALA A 133 -1.94 -15.56 -19.81
CA ALA A 133 -1.53 -15.74 -18.43
C ALA A 133 -1.71 -14.46 -17.61
N ALA A 134 -1.34 -13.29 -18.15
CA ALA A 134 -1.53 -11.99 -17.48
C ALA A 134 -3.03 -11.70 -17.22
N PHE A 135 -3.90 -12.04 -18.18
CA PHE A 135 -5.36 -11.91 -17.99
C PHE A 135 -5.86 -12.75 -16.82
N TYR A 136 -5.49 -14.04 -16.74
CA TYR A 136 -5.92 -14.90 -15.63
C TYR A 136 -5.32 -14.48 -14.30
N ILE A 137 -4.08 -14.00 -14.29
CA ILE A 137 -3.44 -13.43 -13.09
C ILE A 137 -4.20 -12.19 -12.64
N GLY A 138 -4.50 -11.24 -13.55
CA GLY A 138 -5.26 -10.04 -13.24
C GLY A 138 -6.66 -10.35 -12.70
N LEU A 139 -7.36 -11.31 -13.31
CA LEU A 139 -8.67 -11.78 -12.86
C LEU A 139 -8.58 -12.42 -11.46
N GLY A 140 -7.58 -13.26 -11.20
CA GLY A 140 -7.34 -13.87 -9.91
C GLY A 140 -7.09 -12.82 -8.81
N LEU A 141 -6.30 -11.77 -9.13
CA LEU A 141 -6.04 -10.66 -8.21
C LEU A 141 -7.32 -9.87 -7.89
N ILE A 142 -8.17 -9.60 -8.88
CA ILE A 142 -9.46 -8.93 -8.67
C ILE A 142 -10.36 -9.77 -7.77
N LEU A 143 -10.50 -11.05 -8.04
CA LEU A 143 -11.35 -11.95 -7.25
C LEU A 143 -10.87 -12.05 -5.81
N LEU A 144 -9.57 -12.26 -5.60
CA LEU A 144 -8.97 -12.34 -4.26
C LEU A 144 -9.09 -11.01 -3.52
N GLY A 145 -8.78 -9.90 -4.18
CA GLY A 145 -8.89 -8.57 -3.59
C GLY A 145 -10.34 -8.22 -3.24
N THR A 146 -11.30 -8.55 -4.10
CA THR A 146 -12.73 -8.35 -3.85
C THR A 146 -13.20 -9.18 -2.66
N LEU A 147 -12.74 -10.43 -2.53
CA LEU A 147 -13.03 -11.27 -1.37
C LEU A 147 -12.57 -10.61 -0.07
N PHE A 148 -11.34 -10.07 -0.02
CA PHE A 148 -10.85 -9.36 1.17
C PHE A 148 -11.62 -8.08 1.45
N VAL A 149 -11.97 -7.28 0.46
CA VAL A 149 -12.75 -6.06 0.65
C VAL A 149 -14.14 -6.37 1.18
N LEU A 150 -14.86 -7.30 0.54
CA LEU A 150 -16.22 -7.64 0.95
C LEU A 150 -16.26 -8.31 2.33
N SER A 151 -15.39 -9.28 2.59
CA SER A 151 -15.33 -9.93 3.90
C SER A 151 -14.98 -8.94 5.01
N SER A 152 -14.08 -7.99 4.75
CA SER A 152 -13.78 -6.91 5.71
C SER A 152 -14.97 -6.01 5.96
N PHE A 153 -15.69 -5.65 4.89
CA PHE A 153 -16.89 -4.82 4.99
C PHE A 153 -17.98 -5.50 5.82
N PHE A 154 -18.21 -6.81 5.60
CA PHE A 154 -19.19 -7.57 6.39
C PHE A 154 -18.75 -7.75 7.84
N ALA A 155 -17.47 -7.92 8.10
CA ALA A 155 -16.94 -8.07 9.46
C ALA A 155 -16.98 -6.77 10.27
N LEU A 156 -16.69 -5.60 9.64
CA LEU A 156 -16.73 -4.29 10.28
C LEU A 156 -18.13 -3.66 10.29
N GLY A 157 -18.99 -4.08 9.37
CA GLY A 157 -20.24 -3.39 9.09
C GLY A 157 -20.03 -1.99 8.46
N PHE A 158 -21.13 -1.34 8.13
CA PHE A 158 -21.08 -0.03 7.46
C PHE A 158 -20.38 1.04 8.31
N ILE A 159 -20.78 1.17 9.57
CA ILE A 159 -20.28 2.20 10.48
C ILE A 159 -18.81 1.99 10.79
N GLY A 160 -18.38 0.76 11.09
CA GLY A 160 -16.97 0.44 11.35
C GLY A 160 -16.07 0.67 10.14
N THR A 161 -16.60 0.48 8.92
CA THR A 161 -15.87 0.75 7.68
C THR A 161 -15.70 2.25 7.43
N PHE A 162 -16.71 3.06 7.75
CA PHE A 162 -16.76 4.50 7.45
C PHE A 162 -16.56 5.37 8.69
N LEU A 163 -15.42 5.19 9.37
CA LEU A 163 -14.94 6.10 10.43
C LEU A 163 -15.85 6.20 11.67
N GLY A 164 -16.69 5.21 11.97
CA GLY A 164 -17.59 5.24 13.12
C GLY A 164 -16.89 5.59 14.43
N ASP A 165 -15.68 5.09 14.65
CA ASP A 165 -14.87 5.37 15.85
C ASP A 165 -14.58 6.86 16.04
N TYR A 166 -14.34 7.60 14.95
CA TYR A 166 -14.09 9.05 14.99
C TYR A 166 -15.34 9.86 15.36
N PHE A 167 -16.53 9.32 15.05
CA PHE A 167 -17.80 9.91 15.45
C PHE A 167 -18.25 9.49 16.86
N GLY A 168 -17.47 8.62 17.52
CA GLY A 168 -17.79 8.11 18.86
C GLY A 168 -18.81 6.97 18.85
N VAL A 169 -19.05 6.37 17.69
CA VAL A 169 -19.82 5.15 17.54
C VAL A 169 -18.84 3.97 17.60
N LEU A 170 -18.47 3.59 18.82
CA LEU A 170 -17.49 2.54 19.04
C LEU A 170 -18.11 1.16 18.82
N MET A 171 -17.34 0.24 18.25
CA MET A 171 -17.68 -1.18 18.24
C MET A 171 -17.46 -1.75 19.64
N GLU A 172 -18.38 -2.60 20.13
CA GLU A 172 -18.31 -3.19 21.47
C GLU A 172 -17.08 -4.08 21.66
N THR A 173 -16.60 -4.73 20.60
CA THR A 173 -15.47 -5.65 20.65
C THR A 173 -14.58 -5.49 19.40
N LYS A 174 -13.28 -5.79 19.58
CA LYS A 174 -12.34 -5.85 18.45
C LYS A 174 -12.72 -6.98 17.51
N VAL A 175 -12.79 -6.71 16.21
CA VAL A 175 -13.07 -7.71 15.17
C VAL A 175 -11.86 -8.61 15.00
N LEU A 176 -12.02 -9.91 15.30
CA LEU A 176 -10.99 -10.93 15.17
C LEU A 176 -11.38 -12.05 14.18
N THR A 177 -12.52 -11.89 13.52
CA THR A 177 -12.99 -12.83 12.50
C THR A 177 -12.25 -12.65 11.18
N PHE A 178 -12.39 -13.62 10.26
CA PHE A 178 -11.86 -13.48 8.92
C PHE A 178 -12.37 -12.17 8.26
N PRO A 179 -11.50 -11.39 7.60
CA PRO A 179 -10.09 -11.62 7.32
C PRO A 179 -9.09 -11.00 8.32
N PHE A 180 -9.58 -10.40 9.43
CA PHE A 180 -8.74 -9.72 10.43
C PHE A 180 -7.91 -10.66 11.30
N ASN A 181 -8.21 -11.96 11.28
CA ASN A 181 -7.40 -13.00 11.90
C ASN A 181 -6.13 -13.36 11.11
N ILE A 182 -6.06 -12.96 9.81
CA ILE A 182 -4.94 -13.26 8.93
C ILE A 182 -4.04 -12.04 8.77
N MET A 183 -4.62 -10.83 8.67
CA MET A 183 -3.90 -9.59 8.45
C MET A 183 -4.60 -8.41 9.13
N GLU A 184 -3.81 -7.40 9.54
CA GLU A 184 -4.34 -6.25 10.28
C GLU A 184 -5.19 -5.29 9.42
N ASN A 185 -4.88 -5.19 8.12
CA ASN A 185 -5.50 -4.22 7.22
C ASN A 185 -6.00 -4.88 5.92
N PRO A 186 -6.92 -5.87 5.98
CA PRO A 186 -7.31 -6.65 4.81
C PRO A 186 -8.03 -5.84 3.73
N MET A 187 -8.75 -4.79 4.09
CA MET A 187 -9.43 -3.92 3.14
C MET A 187 -8.44 -3.12 2.26
N TYR A 188 -7.32 -2.64 2.84
CA TYR A 188 -6.29 -1.94 2.07
C TYR A 188 -5.56 -2.89 1.13
N TRP A 189 -5.16 -4.05 1.61
CA TRP A 189 -4.55 -5.08 0.77
C TRP A 189 -5.49 -5.55 -0.33
N GLY A 190 -6.75 -5.80 0.01
CA GLY A 190 -7.77 -6.19 -0.96
C GLY A 190 -7.96 -5.14 -2.06
N SER A 191 -8.10 -3.86 -1.70
CA SER A 191 -8.24 -2.80 -2.70
C SER A 191 -6.99 -2.64 -3.56
N THR A 192 -5.78 -2.80 -3.00
CA THR A 192 -4.53 -2.79 -3.76
C THR A 192 -4.50 -3.91 -4.81
N LEU A 193 -4.89 -5.13 -4.43
CA LEU A 193 -4.97 -6.27 -5.33
C LEU A 193 -5.99 -6.04 -6.46
N VAL A 194 -7.15 -5.45 -6.14
CA VAL A 194 -8.16 -5.10 -7.14
C VAL A 194 -7.60 -4.10 -8.15
N TYR A 195 -6.97 -3.00 -7.71
CA TYR A 195 -6.41 -2.01 -8.63
C TYR A 195 -5.26 -2.56 -9.46
N LEU A 196 -4.42 -3.41 -8.87
CA LEU A 196 -3.35 -4.09 -9.61
C LEU A 196 -3.92 -5.01 -10.69
N GLY A 197 -4.93 -5.80 -10.36
CA GLY A 197 -5.62 -6.65 -11.34
C GLY A 197 -6.29 -5.85 -12.45
N TRP A 198 -6.93 -4.72 -12.12
CA TRP A 198 -7.50 -3.81 -13.09
C TRP A 198 -6.46 -3.12 -13.98
N ALA A 199 -5.27 -2.87 -13.48
CA ALA A 199 -4.17 -2.36 -14.29
C ALA A 199 -3.68 -3.39 -15.32
N ILE A 200 -3.70 -4.67 -14.98
CA ILE A 200 -3.23 -5.76 -15.85
C ILE A 200 -4.26 -6.10 -16.95
N ILE A 201 -5.55 -6.21 -16.62
CA ILE A 201 -6.60 -6.68 -17.55
C ILE A 201 -6.80 -5.78 -18.79
N PRO A 202 -6.88 -4.44 -18.71
CA PRO A 202 -7.06 -3.61 -19.90
C PRO A 202 -5.95 -3.73 -20.94
N PHE A 203 -4.72 -4.04 -20.49
CA PHE A 203 -3.61 -4.27 -21.42
C PHE A 203 -3.77 -5.55 -22.22
N THR A 204 -4.39 -6.57 -21.63
CA THR A 204 -4.62 -7.86 -22.29
C THR A 204 -5.83 -7.84 -23.22
N ASP A 205 -6.91 -7.15 -22.86
CA ASP A 205 -8.16 -7.10 -23.64
C ASP A 205 -7.94 -6.47 -25.04
N GLU A 206 -7.19 -5.39 -25.12
CA GLU A 206 -6.86 -4.73 -26.37
C GLU A 206 -6.11 -5.64 -27.35
N VAL A 207 -5.27 -6.49 -26.83
CA VAL A 207 -4.50 -7.45 -27.62
C VAL A 207 -5.37 -8.55 -28.18
N TYR A 208 -6.31 -9.07 -27.40
CA TYR A 208 -7.29 -10.02 -27.90
C TYR A 208 -8.12 -9.40 -29.02
N ARG A 209 -8.56 -8.16 -28.87
CA ARG A 209 -9.28 -7.44 -29.93
C ARG A 209 -8.46 -7.21 -31.18
N GLN A 210 -7.17 -6.90 -31.07
CA GLN A 210 -6.29 -6.75 -32.22
C GLN A 210 -6.03 -8.05 -32.93
N LYS A 211 -5.83 -9.17 -32.21
CA LYS A 211 -5.70 -10.52 -32.80
C LYS A 211 -6.98 -10.96 -33.51
N GLU A 212 -8.14 -10.68 -32.87
CA GLU A 212 -9.43 -11.02 -33.50
C GLU A 212 -9.67 -10.21 -34.77
N LYS A 213 -9.31 -8.94 -34.84
CA LYS A 213 -9.36 -8.11 -36.03
C LYS A 213 -8.43 -8.67 -37.13
N ALA A 214 -7.17 -8.94 -36.76
CA ALA A 214 -6.21 -9.50 -37.72
C ALA A 214 -6.63 -10.86 -38.31
N MET A 215 -7.33 -11.69 -37.52
CA MET A 215 -7.89 -12.96 -38.02
C MET A 215 -9.12 -12.78 -38.91
N LYS A 216 -9.89 -11.69 -38.75
CA LYS A 216 -11.04 -11.38 -39.61
C LYS A 216 -10.64 -10.74 -40.91
N ASP A 217 -9.47 -10.09 -40.96
CA ASP A 217 -8.95 -9.40 -42.14
C ASP A 217 -8.03 -10.31 -43.00
N SER A 218 -7.71 -11.52 -42.53
CA SER A 218 -6.96 -12.55 -43.26
C SER A 218 -7.89 -13.58 -43.89
#